data_72e45cc142e309b8b1ce0f4328d474e1
#
_entry.id   72e45cc142e309b8b1ce0f4328d474e1
#
_cell.length_a   1.000
_cell.length_b   1.000
_cell.length_c   1.000
_cell.angle_alpha   90.00
_cell.angle_beta   90.00
_cell.angle_gamma   90.00
#
_symmetry.space_group_name_H-M   'P 1'
#
loop_
_entity.id
_entity.type
_entity.pdbx_description
1 polymer ?
#
loop_
_entity_poly.entity_id
_entity_poly.type
_entity_poly.pdbx_seq_one_letter_code
_entity_poly.pdbx_strand_id
1 'polypeptide(L)'
;MLVAGAGLAGLSAAHDLLAMGAEVTVVDARDRVGGRVLTVRDGFRERQHAEAGGDMIDDDQREICHLARELGLKLTRILRRGFGYVRQNGTKRPRIVQRRAGRGWERLAERLQPVIRTYRLAEQRWDSPIAARVARRSVAAWLDETNADQELRATAVGLRGFFLADPEELSLIALVDQFSADHDAAPGTMYRIEGGNDRLASALAVPLRTRLHVKTEVVAVSHRGQGVRVSVKNANALSQISCDYLVMTLPASVLRRIPFTPSLPAQQHDAVARLKYGRATKTLLQFSRRFWRAPGRPLAFGSPLAFGALWEGNEEQRGASGILSLLAGGAASDATRDIVAKEGAAGLVRALDWLGSKRADLVAWRQVVWEDDPFARGGYAFFDPGFDTALRPWLARPCNRIVFAGEHTSIKWQGYMNGAVESGRRAAAEICATHDSR
;
A
#
# COMPACT_ATOMS: atom_id res chain seq x y z
N MET A 1 12.26 24.52 -4.95
CA MET A 1 11.93 23.16 -5.44
C MET A 1 10.44 22.92 -5.30
N LEU A 2 9.84 22.13 -6.17
CA LEU A 2 8.43 21.77 -6.10
C LEU A 2 8.27 20.25 -5.84
N VAL A 3 7.39 19.89 -4.91
CA VAL A 3 7.00 18.50 -4.64
C VAL A 3 5.54 18.31 -5.03
N ALA A 4 5.28 17.42 -5.98
CA ALA A 4 3.95 17.07 -6.46
C ALA A 4 3.43 15.84 -5.70
N GLY A 5 2.51 16.07 -4.78
CA GLY A 5 1.90 15.09 -3.88
C GLY A 5 2.35 15.25 -2.43
N ALA A 6 1.38 15.41 -1.52
CA ALA A 6 1.59 15.44 -0.07
C ALA A 6 1.29 14.07 0.60
N GLY A 7 1.58 12.98 -0.10
CA GLY A 7 1.66 11.64 0.47
C GLY A 7 2.97 11.47 1.24
N LEU A 8 3.17 10.29 1.88
CA LEU A 8 4.39 10.04 2.66
C LEU A 8 5.67 10.25 1.85
N ALA A 9 5.70 9.84 0.57
CA ALA A 9 6.87 10.04 -0.29
C ALA A 9 7.22 11.52 -0.49
N GLY A 10 6.23 12.33 -0.85
CA GLY A 10 6.44 13.76 -1.08
C GLY A 10 6.79 14.51 0.20
N LEU A 11 6.11 14.20 1.30
CA LEU A 11 6.38 14.84 2.58
C LEU A 11 7.75 14.45 3.15
N SER A 12 8.19 13.18 2.96
CA SER A 12 9.54 12.76 3.36
C SER A 12 10.61 13.43 2.51
N ALA A 13 10.40 13.56 1.19
CA ALA A 13 11.30 14.31 0.33
C ALA A 13 11.37 15.78 0.73
N ALA A 14 10.23 16.41 0.99
CA ALA A 14 10.17 17.81 1.43
C ALA A 14 10.87 18.03 2.77
N HIS A 15 10.70 17.11 3.72
CA HIS A 15 11.36 17.13 5.03
C HIS A 15 12.88 17.15 4.88
N ASP A 16 13.46 16.21 4.12
CA ASP A 16 14.90 16.12 3.95
C ASP A 16 15.45 17.32 3.13
N LEU A 17 14.74 17.76 2.08
CA LEU A 17 15.13 18.95 1.31
C LEU A 17 15.13 20.24 2.17
N LEU A 18 14.14 20.39 3.06
CA LEU A 18 14.12 21.52 4.01
C LEU A 18 15.31 21.46 4.99
N ALA A 19 15.64 20.26 5.49
CA ALA A 19 16.78 20.04 6.38
C ALA A 19 18.12 20.43 5.71
N MET A 20 18.21 20.31 4.38
CA MET A 20 19.35 20.71 3.55
C MET A 20 19.31 22.20 3.15
N GLY A 21 18.35 22.98 3.67
CA GLY A 21 18.24 24.41 3.41
C GLY A 21 17.54 24.79 2.10
N ALA A 22 16.90 23.85 1.41
CA ALA A 22 16.21 24.13 0.17
C ALA A 22 14.87 24.87 0.40
N GLU A 23 14.50 25.75 -0.52
CA GLU A 23 13.14 26.28 -0.57
C GLU A 23 12.21 25.28 -1.23
N VAL A 24 11.24 24.75 -0.47
CA VAL A 24 10.34 23.69 -0.91
C VAL A 24 8.89 24.16 -0.88
N THR A 25 8.19 23.98 -1.99
CA THR A 25 6.73 24.10 -2.08
C THR A 25 6.13 22.73 -2.35
N VAL A 26 5.04 22.38 -1.68
CA VAL A 26 4.33 21.12 -1.86
C VAL A 26 2.93 21.39 -2.37
N VAL A 27 2.48 20.65 -3.39
CA VAL A 27 1.10 20.72 -3.89
C VAL A 27 0.43 19.36 -3.79
N ASP A 28 -0.85 19.32 -3.42
CA ASP A 28 -1.65 18.09 -3.43
C ASP A 28 -3.07 18.37 -3.94
N ALA A 29 -3.58 17.46 -4.77
CA ALA A 29 -4.91 17.57 -5.34
C ALA A 29 -6.04 17.40 -4.31
N ARG A 30 -5.79 16.67 -3.21
CA ARG A 30 -6.74 16.52 -2.11
C ARG A 30 -6.77 17.75 -1.22
N ASP A 31 -7.75 17.79 -0.34
CA ASP A 31 -7.89 18.79 0.73
C ASP A 31 -7.14 18.40 2.01
N ARG A 32 -6.36 17.31 1.98
CA ARG A 32 -5.62 16.74 3.10
C ARG A 32 -4.27 16.19 2.66
N VAL A 33 -3.37 16.05 3.60
CA VAL A 33 -2.11 15.32 3.45
C VAL A 33 -2.29 13.81 3.65
N GLY A 34 -1.23 13.04 3.42
CA GLY A 34 -1.15 11.60 3.68
C GLY A 34 -1.44 10.71 2.45
N GLY A 35 -2.12 11.25 1.42
CA GLY A 35 -2.43 10.46 0.22
C GLY A 35 -3.25 9.20 0.54
N ARG A 36 -2.65 8.01 0.32
CA ARG A 36 -3.24 6.70 0.62
C ARG A 36 -3.09 6.27 2.09
N VAL A 37 -2.52 7.08 2.96
CA VAL A 37 -2.60 6.94 4.42
C VAL A 37 -3.77 7.79 4.90
N LEU A 38 -4.75 7.14 5.50
CA LEU A 38 -6.01 7.75 5.91
C LEU A 38 -6.54 7.06 7.16
N THR A 39 -6.60 7.78 8.25
CA THR A 39 -7.23 7.35 9.49
C THR A 39 -8.63 7.95 9.61
N VAL A 40 -9.63 7.11 9.74
CA VAL A 40 -11.02 7.54 9.97
C VAL A 40 -11.28 7.63 11.46
N ARG A 41 -11.71 8.80 11.93
CA ARG A 41 -12.06 9.07 13.34
C ARG A 41 -13.55 9.36 13.50
N ASP A 42 -14.12 10.04 12.53
CA ASP A 42 -15.49 10.50 12.63
C ASP A 42 -16.50 9.38 12.45
N GLY A 43 -17.56 9.45 13.27
CA GLY A 43 -18.69 8.52 13.21
C GLY A 43 -18.47 7.18 13.90
N PHE A 44 -17.36 6.99 14.62
CA PHE A 44 -17.17 5.86 15.51
C PHE A 44 -17.44 6.25 16.96
N ARG A 45 -18.02 5.32 17.73
CA ARG A 45 -18.27 5.48 19.17
C ARG A 45 -16.95 5.40 19.96
N GLU A 46 -16.99 5.89 21.21
CA GLU A 46 -15.88 5.81 22.18
C GLU A 46 -14.60 6.49 21.68
N ARG A 47 -14.72 7.50 20.76
CA ARG A 47 -13.60 8.20 20.11
C ARG A 47 -12.61 7.25 19.44
N GLN A 48 -13.09 6.08 19.03
CA GLN A 48 -12.28 5.09 18.34
C GLN A 48 -11.98 5.54 16.91
N HIS A 49 -10.91 5.00 16.35
CA HIS A 49 -10.48 5.26 14.99
C HIS A 49 -9.92 3.98 14.36
N ALA A 50 -9.84 3.94 13.04
CA ALA A 50 -9.19 2.86 12.31
C ALA A 50 -8.64 3.35 10.97
N GLU A 51 -7.66 2.62 10.44
CA GLU A 51 -7.02 2.93 9.20
C GLU A 51 -7.88 2.52 8.00
N ALA A 52 -8.26 3.47 7.18
CA ALA A 52 -8.93 3.23 5.89
C ALA A 52 -7.92 3.12 4.72
N GLY A 53 -6.67 3.49 4.96
CA GLY A 53 -5.54 3.36 4.04
C GLY A 53 -4.46 2.42 4.56
N GLY A 54 -3.20 2.81 4.43
CA GLY A 54 -2.03 2.10 4.96
C GLY A 54 -2.15 1.88 6.47
N ASP A 55 -1.98 0.64 6.91
CA ASP A 55 -2.39 0.20 8.24
C ASP A 55 -1.22 -0.35 9.08
N MET A 56 -0.53 -1.37 8.59
CA MET A 56 0.45 -2.12 9.34
C MET A 56 1.87 -1.62 9.04
N ILE A 57 2.70 -1.53 10.09
CA ILE A 57 4.12 -1.18 10.01
C ILE A 57 4.87 -2.34 10.67
N ASP A 58 5.69 -3.05 9.91
CA ASP A 58 6.54 -4.12 10.41
C ASP A 58 7.82 -3.55 11.05
N ASP A 59 8.42 -4.27 11.99
CA ASP A 59 9.61 -3.82 12.72
C ASP A 59 10.88 -3.71 11.85
N ASP A 60 10.92 -4.42 10.72
CA ASP A 60 11.99 -4.33 9.72
C ASP A 60 11.83 -3.15 8.75
N GLN A 61 10.70 -2.46 8.76
CA GLN A 61 10.43 -1.24 8.01
C GLN A 61 11.13 -0.03 8.67
N ARG A 62 12.46 -0.01 8.57
CA ARG A 62 13.34 0.88 9.36
C ARG A 62 13.11 2.36 9.07
N GLU A 63 12.86 2.73 7.80
CA GLU A 63 12.71 4.13 7.40
C GLU A 63 11.51 4.78 8.08
N ILE A 64 10.34 4.15 8.01
CA ILE A 64 9.13 4.69 8.63
C ILE A 64 9.18 4.63 10.15
N CYS A 65 9.78 3.57 10.73
CA CYS A 65 9.95 3.44 12.17
C CYS A 65 10.90 4.51 12.73
N HIS A 66 12.01 4.81 12.00
CA HIS A 66 12.96 5.85 12.38
C HIS A 66 12.31 7.22 12.30
N LEU A 67 11.69 7.55 11.16
CA LEU A 67 11.03 8.83 10.94
C LEU A 67 9.91 9.09 11.95
N ALA A 68 9.12 8.06 12.30
CA ALA A 68 8.08 8.21 13.33
C ALA A 68 8.68 8.59 14.69
N ARG A 69 9.79 7.96 15.10
CA ARG A 69 10.49 8.28 16.37
C ARG A 69 11.13 9.66 16.33
N GLU A 70 11.78 10.02 15.24
CA GLU A 70 12.37 11.35 15.01
C GLU A 70 11.34 12.47 15.19
N LEU A 71 10.12 12.24 14.72
CA LEU A 71 9.01 13.17 14.86
C LEU A 71 8.25 13.03 16.20
N GLY A 72 8.77 12.28 17.16
CA GLY A 72 8.17 12.08 18.48
C GLY A 72 6.88 11.27 18.48
N LEU A 73 6.61 10.51 17.41
CA LEU A 73 5.41 9.68 17.30
C LEU A 73 5.65 8.30 17.91
N LYS A 74 4.68 7.84 18.69
CA LYS A 74 4.76 6.55 19.37
C LYS A 74 4.20 5.43 18.50
N LEU A 75 4.99 4.35 18.36
CA LEU A 75 4.57 3.12 17.72
C LEU A 75 3.94 2.18 18.75
N THR A 76 2.72 1.74 18.49
CA THR A 76 2.00 0.81 19.36
C THR A 76 1.89 -0.54 18.69
N ARG A 77 2.30 -1.60 19.41
CA ARG A 77 2.26 -2.98 18.92
C ARG A 77 0.84 -3.46 18.71
N ILE A 78 0.58 -4.05 17.55
CA ILE A 78 -0.69 -4.64 17.12
C ILE A 78 -0.51 -6.10 16.72
N LEU A 79 -1.62 -6.77 16.41
CA LEU A 79 -1.68 -8.17 15.93
C LEU A 79 -0.90 -9.15 16.80
N ARG A 80 -0.92 -8.93 18.12
CA ARG A 80 -0.15 -9.68 19.12
C ARG A 80 -0.44 -11.18 19.15
N ARG A 81 -1.56 -11.60 18.54
CA ARG A 81 -1.97 -13.01 18.46
C ARG A 81 -1.72 -13.61 17.06
N GLY A 82 -0.99 -12.88 16.20
CA GLY A 82 -0.62 -13.31 14.86
C GLY A 82 -1.79 -13.39 13.88
N PHE A 83 -1.52 -13.98 12.74
CA PHE A 83 -2.47 -14.22 11.65
C PHE A 83 -2.98 -15.66 11.65
N GLY A 84 -4.22 -15.83 11.21
CA GLY A 84 -4.83 -17.11 10.88
C GLY A 84 -5.37 -17.13 9.46
N TYR A 85 -5.88 -18.25 9.03
CA TYR A 85 -6.55 -18.43 7.75
C TYR A 85 -7.95 -18.95 7.94
N VAL A 86 -8.86 -18.48 7.09
CA VAL A 86 -10.22 -18.99 6.99
C VAL A 86 -10.28 -19.96 5.81
N ARG A 87 -10.81 -21.13 6.04
CA ARG A 87 -11.08 -22.15 5.01
C ARG A 87 -12.58 -22.24 4.78
N GLN A 88 -12.98 -22.25 3.52
CA GLN A 88 -14.33 -22.52 3.10
C GLN A 88 -14.32 -23.58 2.00
N ASN A 89 -15.05 -24.67 2.18
CA ASN A 89 -15.19 -25.74 1.20
C ASN A 89 -16.59 -25.63 0.56
N GLY A 90 -16.66 -25.10 -0.66
CA GLY A 90 -17.93 -24.85 -1.34
C GLY A 90 -18.86 -23.96 -0.52
N THR A 91 -20.10 -24.37 -0.34
CA THR A 91 -21.12 -23.65 0.45
C THR A 91 -21.07 -23.89 1.96
N LYS A 92 -20.10 -24.70 2.44
CA LYS A 92 -19.98 -24.98 3.87
C LYS A 92 -19.59 -23.75 4.66
N ARG A 93 -19.99 -23.72 5.93
CA ARG A 93 -19.65 -22.64 6.86
C ARG A 93 -18.14 -22.45 6.96
N PRO A 94 -17.62 -21.23 6.85
CA PRO A 94 -16.19 -20.94 7.00
C PRO A 94 -15.66 -21.43 8.36
N ARG A 95 -14.44 -21.94 8.37
CA ARG A 95 -13.78 -22.41 9.60
C ARG A 95 -12.38 -21.78 9.72
N ILE A 96 -12.03 -21.40 10.93
CA ILE A 96 -10.67 -20.95 11.25
C ILE A 96 -9.77 -22.19 11.30
N VAL A 97 -8.69 -22.15 10.55
CA VAL A 97 -7.63 -23.17 10.63
C VAL A 97 -6.80 -22.88 11.86
N GLN A 98 -7.10 -23.58 12.97
CA GLN A 98 -6.61 -23.22 14.31
C GLN A 98 -5.21 -23.74 14.66
N ARG A 99 -4.53 -24.49 13.83
CA ARG A 99 -3.24 -25.08 14.26
C ARG A 99 -2.07 -24.42 13.55
N ARG A 100 -1.35 -23.60 14.31
CA ARG A 100 -0.14 -22.83 13.97
C ARG A 100 -0.39 -21.76 12.91
N ALA A 101 -0.46 -20.53 13.36
CA ALA A 101 -0.69 -19.31 12.59
C ALA A 101 0.39 -19.02 11.53
N GLY A 102 1.10 -19.96 11.05
CA GLY A 102 2.14 -19.87 10.05
C GLY A 102 2.09 -20.93 8.97
N ARG A 103 1.41 -22.06 9.18
CA ARG A 103 1.60 -23.22 8.29
C ARG A 103 1.30 -22.98 6.81
N GLY A 104 0.28 -22.20 6.49
CA GLY A 104 -0.04 -21.91 5.10
C GLY A 104 1.03 -21.03 4.44
N TRP A 105 1.45 -20.00 5.15
CA TRP A 105 2.50 -19.09 4.71
C TRP A 105 3.88 -19.79 4.69
N GLU A 106 4.21 -20.52 5.72
CA GLU A 106 5.43 -21.34 5.81
C GLU A 106 5.49 -22.38 4.67
N ARG A 107 4.39 -23.09 4.41
CA ARG A 107 4.32 -24.04 3.29
C ARG A 107 4.48 -23.36 1.94
N LEU A 108 3.91 -22.17 1.78
CA LEU A 108 4.08 -21.38 0.57
C LEU A 108 5.55 -20.96 0.41
N ALA A 109 6.17 -20.47 1.49
CA ALA A 109 7.59 -20.12 1.53
C ALA A 109 8.49 -21.35 1.23
N GLU A 110 8.22 -22.50 1.85
CA GLU A 110 8.95 -23.75 1.60
C GLU A 110 8.87 -24.16 0.12
N ARG A 111 7.68 -24.10 -0.47
CA ARG A 111 7.48 -24.43 -1.88
C ARG A 111 8.18 -23.44 -2.83
N LEU A 112 8.30 -22.20 -2.44
CA LEU A 112 9.00 -21.16 -3.23
C LEU A 112 10.53 -21.27 -3.12
N GLN A 113 11.08 -21.98 -2.11
CA GLN A 113 12.53 -22.02 -1.85
C GLN A 113 13.40 -22.33 -3.09
N PRO A 114 13.06 -23.29 -3.97
CA PRO A 114 13.87 -23.54 -5.17
C PRO A 114 13.94 -22.33 -6.08
N VAL A 115 12.84 -21.60 -6.26
CA VAL A 115 12.76 -20.40 -7.09
C VAL A 115 13.49 -19.24 -6.40
N ILE A 116 13.30 -19.08 -5.09
CA ILE A 116 13.98 -18.05 -4.28
C ILE A 116 15.51 -18.23 -4.33
N ARG A 117 16.02 -19.45 -4.17
CA ARG A 117 17.48 -19.72 -4.27
C ARG A 117 18.02 -19.30 -5.63
N THR A 118 17.31 -19.62 -6.71
CA THR A 118 17.73 -19.24 -8.07
C THR A 118 17.70 -17.72 -8.24
N TYR A 119 16.70 -17.04 -7.70
CA TYR A 119 16.57 -15.59 -7.75
C TYR A 119 17.66 -14.89 -6.93
N ARG A 120 18.04 -15.43 -5.77
CA ARG A 120 19.17 -14.94 -4.95
C ARG A 120 20.51 -15.08 -5.68
N LEU A 121 20.71 -16.16 -6.44
CA LEU A 121 21.92 -16.33 -7.28
C LEU A 121 22.04 -15.25 -8.37
N ALA A 122 20.91 -14.66 -8.77
CA ALA A 122 20.88 -13.51 -9.68
C ALA A 122 20.94 -12.17 -8.92
N GLU A 123 21.42 -12.15 -7.67
CA GLU A 123 21.51 -10.96 -6.83
C GLU A 123 20.18 -10.21 -6.66
N GLN A 124 19.08 -10.92 -6.79
CA GLN A 124 17.71 -10.37 -6.75
C GLN A 124 17.47 -9.23 -7.78
N ARG A 125 18.23 -9.25 -8.86
CA ARG A 125 18.17 -8.23 -9.91
C ARG A 125 16.97 -8.47 -10.82
N TRP A 126 16.09 -7.49 -10.88
CA TRP A 126 14.88 -7.51 -11.71
C TRP A 126 15.19 -7.56 -13.21
N ASP A 127 16.30 -7.00 -13.65
CA ASP A 127 16.74 -7.00 -15.04
C ASP A 127 17.47 -8.32 -15.45
N SER A 128 17.53 -9.30 -14.56
CA SER A 128 18.16 -10.60 -14.85
C SER A 128 17.25 -11.49 -15.70
N PRO A 129 17.80 -12.40 -16.53
CA PRO A 129 17.03 -13.40 -17.26
C PRO A 129 16.22 -14.33 -16.34
N ILE A 130 16.70 -14.55 -15.11
CA ILE A 130 16.02 -15.35 -14.10
C ILE A 130 14.75 -14.62 -13.63
N ALA A 131 14.87 -13.35 -13.26
CA ALA A 131 13.72 -12.53 -12.88
C ALA A 131 12.69 -12.48 -14.00
N ALA A 132 13.11 -12.23 -15.24
CA ALA A 132 12.22 -12.20 -16.41
C ALA A 132 11.46 -13.52 -16.59
N ARG A 133 12.11 -14.68 -16.39
CA ARG A 133 11.46 -16.00 -16.49
C ARG A 133 10.43 -16.22 -15.37
N VAL A 134 10.78 -15.85 -14.14
CA VAL A 134 9.88 -15.97 -12.99
C VAL A 134 8.69 -15.03 -13.14
N ALA A 135 8.92 -13.81 -13.61
CA ALA A 135 7.89 -12.77 -13.73
C ALA A 135 6.79 -13.12 -14.75
N ARG A 136 7.11 -13.84 -15.81
CA ARG A 136 6.13 -14.24 -16.85
C ARG A 136 5.12 -15.27 -16.38
N ARG A 137 5.31 -15.87 -15.22
CA ARG A 137 4.41 -16.85 -14.63
C ARG A 137 3.49 -16.18 -13.63
N SER A 138 2.20 -16.50 -13.67
CA SER A 138 1.30 -16.14 -12.58
C SER A 138 1.48 -17.07 -11.39
N VAL A 139 1.06 -16.61 -10.22
CA VAL A 139 1.02 -17.46 -9.01
C VAL A 139 0.14 -18.69 -9.25
N ALA A 140 -1.02 -18.53 -9.94
CA ALA A 140 -1.91 -19.64 -10.26
C ALA A 140 -1.22 -20.67 -11.16
N ALA A 141 -0.54 -20.24 -12.24
CA ALA A 141 0.19 -21.15 -13.13
C ALA A 141 1.27 -21.93 -12.38
N TRP A 142 2.01 -21.27 -11.48
CA TRP A 142 3.00 -21.93 -10.64
C TRP A 142 2.38 -22.95 -9.68
N LEU A 143 1.21 -22.65 -9.10
CA LEU A 143 0.48 -23.60 -8.24
C LEU A 143 0.03 -24.84 -9.04
N ASP A 144 -0.37 -24.67 -10.30
CA ASP A 144 -0.74 -25.79 -11.18
C ASP A 144 0.49 -26.65 -11.52
N GLU A 145 1.59 -26.04 -11.96
CA GLU A 145 2.83 -26.73 -12.30
C GLU A 145 3.42 -27.53 -11.13
N THR A 146 3.24 -27.04 -9.91
CA THR A 146 3.74 -27.73 -8.69
C THR A 146 2.73 -28.69 -8.09
N ASN A 147 1.60 -28.94 -8.74
CA ASN A 147 0.50 -29.78 -8.25
C ASN A 147 0.10 -29.38 -6.80
N ALA A 148 -0.08 -28.08 -6.58
CA ALA A 148 -0.44 -27.55 -5.27
C ALA A 148 -1.78 -28.14 -4.80
N ASP A 149 -1.83 -28.56 -3.55
CA ASP A 149 -3.06 -29.02 -2.93
C ASP A 149 -4.06 -27.88 -2.67
N GLN A 150 -5.28 -28.23 -2.34
CA GLN A 150 -6.36 -27.27 -2.11
C GLN A 150 -6.04 -26.27 -0.98
N GLU A 151 -5.27 -26.68 0.03
CA GLU A 151 -4.90 -25.83 1.16
C GLU A 151 -3.90 -24.75 0.74
N LEU A 152 -2.90 -25.13 -0.05
CA LEU A 152 -1.90 -24.17 -0.57
C LEU A 152 -2.55 -23.16 -1.53
N ARG A 153 -3.48 -23.64 -2.39
CA ARG A 153 -4.26 -22.75 -3.27
C ARG A 153 -5.14 -21.79 -2.46
N ALA A 154 -5.81 -22.27 -1.43
CA ALA A 154 -6.62 -21.41 -0.54
C ALA A 154 -5.75 -20.37 0.19
N THR A 155 -4.51 -20.74 0.56
CA THR A 155 -3.55 -19.78 1.14
C THR A 155 -3.21 -18.70 0.13
N ALA A 156 -2.88 -19.05 -1.12
CA ALA A 156 -2.57 -18.08 -2.17
C ALA A 156 -3.75 -17.14 -2.45
N VAL A 157 -4.98 -17.66 -2.53
CA VAL A 157 -6.19 -16.83 -2.65
C VAL A 157 -6.36 -15.93 -1.42
N GLY A 158 -6.05 -16.41 -0.23
CA GLY A 158 -6.10 -15.59 1.00
C GLY A 158 -5.14 -14.39 1.00
N LEU A 159 -4.09 -14.44 0.18
CA LEU A 159 -3.13 -13.35 0.02
C LEU A 159 -3.63 -12.18 -0.85
N ARG A 160 -4.71 -12.36 -1.60
CA ARG A 160 -5.26 -11.30 -2.48
C ARG A 160 -5.63 -10.02 -1.71
N GLY A 161 -5.94 -10.12 -0.42
CA GLY A 161 -6.12 -8.95 0.44
C GLY A 161 -4.83 -8.17 0.70
N PHE A 162 -3.65 -8.80 0.54
CA PHE A 162 -2.34 -8.17 0.76
C PHE A 162 -1.62 -7.80 -0.54
N PHE A 163 -1.84 -8.54 -1.63
CA PHE A 163 -1.26 -8.20 -2.93
C PHE A 163 -2.23 -7.43 -3.84
N LEU A 164 -3.49 -7.32 -3.45
CA LEU A 164 -4.59 -6.67 -4.17
C LEU A 164 -4.83 -7.22 -5.58
N ALA A 165 -4.37 -8.44 -5.82
CA ALA A 165 -4.52 -9.16 -7.08
C ALA A 165 -4.84 -10.63 -6.79
N ASP A 166 -5.60 -11.25 -7.67
CA ASP A 166 -5.87 -12.69 -7.60
C ASP A 166 -4.63 -13.47 -8.09
N PRO A 167 -4.47 -14.75 -7.70
CA PRO A 167 -3.31 -15.56 -8.11
C PRO A 167 -3.09 -15.65 -9.62
N GLU A 168 -4.14 -15.52 -10.40
CA GLU A 168 -4.12 -15.51 -11.87
C GLU A 168 -3.49 -14.24 -12.44
N GLU A 169 -3.69 -13.11 -11.75
CA GLU A 169 -3.22 -11.79 -12.15
C GLU A 169 -1.84 -11.45 -11.56
N LEU A 170 -1.49 -12.07 -10.42
CA LEU A 170 -0.26 -11.76 -9.70
C LEU A 170 0.93 -12.50 -10.30
N SER A 171 1.97 -11.77 -10.69
CA SER A 171 3.24 -12.35 -11.12
C SER A 171 3.91 -13.12 -9.99
N LEU A 172 4.47 -14.29 -10.29
CA LEU A 172 5.18 -15.11 -9.32
C LEU A 172 6.38 -14.38 -8.70
N ILE A 173 7.03 -13.47 -9.43
CA ILE A 173 8.16 -12.70 -8.90
C ILE A 173 7.76 -11.84 -7.70
N ALA A 174 6.52 -11.39 -7.60
CA ALA A 174 6.04 -10.62 -6.46
C ALA A 174 6.10 -11.45 -5.15
N LEU A 175 5.71 -12.73 -5.21
CA LEU A 175 5.87 -13.63 -4.06
C LEU A 175 7.33 -13.98 -3.82
N VAL A 176 8.09 -14.27 -4.86
CA VAL A 176 9.51 -14.64 -4.74
C VAL A 176 10.31 -13.50 -4.11
N ASP A 177 10.08 -12.27 -4.53
CA ASP A 177 10.74 -11.08 -3.99
C ASP A 177 10.37 -10.87 -2.51
N GLN A 178 9.08 -10.95 -2.17
CA GLN A 178 8.59 -10.84 -0.81
C GLN A 178 9.19 -11.89 0.13
N PHE A 179 9.30 -13.14 -0.31
CA PHE A 179 9.85 -14.24 0.49
C PHE A 179 11.37 -14.37 0.39
N SER A 180 12.04 -13.63 -0.51
CA SER A 180 13.50 -13.63 -0.63
C SER A 180 14.16 -12.66 0.33
N ALA A 181 13.45 -11.66 0.82
CA ALA A 181 13.93 -10.82 1.91
C ALA A 181 14.25 -11.71 3.11
N ASP A 182 15.42 -11.55 3.71
CA ASP A 182 15.88 -12.35 4.84
C ASP A 182 14.99 -12.12 6.07
N HIS A 183 13.87 -12.84 6.11
CA HIS A 183 13.08 -13.02 7.30
C HIS A 183 13.58 -14.25 8.05
N ASP A 184 14.83 -14.17 8.57
CA ASP A 184 15.35 -15.12 9.56
C ASP A 184 14.68 -14.97 10.92
N ALA A 185 13.55 -14.29 10.96
CA ALA A 185 12.91 -13.97 12.22
C ALA A 185 11.55 -14.66 12.34
N ALA A 186 11.25 -15.04 13.58
CA ALA A 186 9.91 -15.18 14.10
C ALA A 186 9.01 -14.06 13.52
N PRO A 187 7.66 -14.28 13.39
CA PRO A 187 6.76 -13.28 12.85
C PRO A 187 7.07 -11.91 13.43
N GLY A 188 7.49 -10.96 12.59
CA GLY A 188 7.92 -9.63 12.99
C GLY A 188 6.86 -8.93 13.85
N THR A 189 7.29 -8.00 14.66
CA THR A 189 6.36 -7.20 15.45
C THR A 189 5.71 -6.14 14.56
N MET A 190 4.39 -6.10 14.55
CA MET A 190 3.62 -5.10 13.79
C MET A 190 3.17 -3.95 14.68
N TYR A 191 3.18 -2.76 14.10
CA TYR A 191 2.85 -1.52 14.78
C TYR A 191 1.82 -0.70 14.01
N ARG A 192 1.17 0.22 14.74
CA ARG A 192 0.52 1.44 14.24
C ARG A 192 1.07 2.63 15.00
N ILE A 193 0.96 3.80 14.41
CA ILE A 193 1.22 5.07 15.12
C ILE A 193 0.05 5.34 16.06
N GLU A 194 0.34 5.64 17.32
CA GLU A 194 -0.68 5.95 18.32
C GLU A 194 -1.53 7.14 17.89
N GLY A 195 -2.84 6.92 17.85
CA GLY A 195 -3.81 7.90 17.36
C GLY A 195 -4.00 7.96 15.85
N GLY A 196 -3.34 7.07 15.08
CA GLY A 196 -3.52 6.89 13.65
C GLY A 196 -2.27 7.16 12.81
N ASN A 197 -2.12 6.42 11.73
CA ASN A 197 -0.92 6.50 10.87
C ASN A 197 -0.82 7.82 10.09
N ASP A 198 -1.93 8.51 9.84
CA ASP A 198 -1.95 9.83 9.20
C ASP A 198 -1.27 10.93 10.03
N ARG A 199 -1.00 10.67 11.32
CA ARG A 199 -0.21 11.56 12.17
C ARG A 199 1.21 11.75 11.64
N LEU A 200 1.78 10.74 10.98
CA LEU A 200 3.08 10.87 10.35
C LEU A 200 3.06 11.94 9.25
N ALA A 201 2.07 11.86 8.37
CA ALA A 201 1.91 12.87 7.32
C ALA A 201 1.62 14.25 7.90
N SER A 202 0.80 14.32 8.94
CA SER A 202 0.46 15.57 9.63
C SER A 202 1.69 16.21 10.28
N ALA A 203 2.54 15.41 10.94
CA ALA A 203 3.77 15.89 11.56
C ALA A 203 4.78 16.41 10.53
N LEU A 204 4.98 15.69 9.43
CA LEU A 204 5.82 16.10 8.31
C LEU A 204 5.33 17.38 7.63
N ALA A 205 4.03 17.63 7.64
CA ALA A 205 3.45 18.84 7.04
C ALA A 205 3.61 20.12 7.92
N VAL A 206 3.91 19.97 9.21
CA VAL A 206 4.00 21.11 10.14
C VAL A 206 4.98 22.20 9.66
N PRO A 207 6.24 21.91 9.25
CA PRO A 207 7.17 22.92 8.81
C PRO A 207 6.81 23.53 7.45
N LEU A 208 5.87 22.94 6.72
CA LEU A 208 5.46 23.36 5.37
C LEU A 208 4.23 24.29 5.35
N ARG A 209 3.69 24.70 6.50
CA ARG A 209 2.38 25.38 6.64
C ARG A 209 2.06 26.43 5.58
N THR A 210 2.99 27.31 5.26
CA THR A 210 2.80 28.39 4.28
C THR A 210 3.16 27.99 2.85
N ARG A 211 3.78 26.82 2.67
CA ARG A 211 4.30 26.30 1.40
C ARG A 211 3.60 25.01 0.95
N LEU A 212 2.56 24.59 1.67
CA LEU A 212 1.73 23.45 1.33
C LEU A 212 0.39 23.94 0.76
N HIS A 213 0.17 23.64 -0.51
CA HIS A 213 -1.05 24.01 -1.22
C HIS A 213 -1.87 22.76 -1.52
N VAL A 214 -2.89 22.53 -0.70
CA VAL A 214 -3.92 21.49 -0.92
C VAL A 214 -4.93 21.93 -1.97
N LYS A 215 -5.78 21.02 -2.45
CA LYS A 215 -6.75 21.24 -3.54
C LYS A 215 -6.09 21.81 -4.82
N THR A 216 -4.81 21.45 -5.03
CA THR A 216 -3.99 21.94 -6.12
C THR A 216 -3.50 20.72 -6.93
N GLU A 217 -4.16 20.46 -8.03
CA GLU A 217 -3.91 19.31 -8.91
C GLU A 217 -2.84 19.63 -9.95
N VAL A 218 -1.82 18.79 -10.09
CA VAL A 218 -0.87 18.87 -11.21
C VAL A 218 -1.55 18.32 -12.46
N VAL A 219 -1.56 19.12 -13.53
CA VAL A 219 -2.24 18.76 -14.78
C VAL A 219 -1.31 18.66 -15.99
N ALA A 220 -0.13 19.27 -15.95
CA ALA A 220 0.90 19.13 -16.99
C ALA A 220 2.28 19.52 -16.45
N VAL A 221 3.34 18.99 -17.07
CA VAL A 221 4.73 19.31 -16.75
C VAL A 221 5.50 19.64 -18.01
N SER A 222 6.21 20.79 -18.00
CA SER A 222 7.16 21.17 -19.04
C SER A 222 8.56 21.26 -18.44
N HIS A 223 9.54 20.55 -19.04
CA HIS A 223 10.92 20.49 -18.56
C HIS A 223 11.93 20.84 -19.68
N ARG A 224 11.61 21.87 -20.45
CA ARG A 224 12.53 22.45 -21.47
C ARG A 224 13.46 23.45 -20.80
N GLY A 225 14.76 23.36 -21.13
CA GLY A 225 15.77 24.28 -20.62
C GLY A 225 16.26 23.97 -19.20
N GLN A 226 16.57 24.99 -18.43
CA GLN A 226 17.24 24.86 -17.13
C GLN A 226 16.30 24.77 -15.93
N GLY A 227 15.00 24.62 -16.12
CA GLY A 227 14.00 24.54 -15.05
C GLY A 227 12.83 23.66 -15.42
N VAL A 228 11.91 23.52 -14.48
CA VAL A 228 10.64 22.79 -14.67
C VAL A 228 9.48 23.77 -14.47
N ARG A 229 8.52 23.71 -15.37
CA ARG A 229 7.25 24.43 -15.27
C ARG A 229 6.11 23.44 -15.06
N VAL A 230 5.39 23.58 -13.98
CA VAL A 230 4.28 22.70 -13.60
C VAL A 230 2.98 23.48 -13.71
N SER A 231 2.08 23.03 -14.58
CA SER A 231 0.72 23.56 -14.66
C SER A 231 -0.10 22.91 -13.57
N VAL A 232 -0.76 23.71 -12.76
CA VAL A 232 -1.62 23.27 -11.66
C VAL A 232 -3.01 23.83 -11.80
N LYS A 233 -3.99 23.08 -11.31
CA LYS A 233 -5.40 23.47 -11.25
C LYS A 233 -5.84 23.57 -9.79
N ASN A 234 -6.31 24.72 -9.38
CA ASN A 234 -6.93 24.95 -8.08
C ASN A 234 -8.37 25.45 -8.29
N ALA A 235 -9.36 24.72 -7.78
CA ALA A 235 -10.77 24.94 -8.11
C ALA A 235 -10.96 25.04 -9.64
N ASN A 236 -11.23 26.23 -10.18
CA ASN A 236 -11.43 26.43 -11.62
C ASN A 236 -10.30 27.23 -12.29
N ALA A 237 -9.27 27.61 -11.54
CA ALA A 237 -8.16 28.41 -12.05
C ALA A 237 -6.98 27.51 -12.44
N LEU A 238 -6.44 27.74 -13.64
CA LEU A 238 -5.16 27.20 -14.08
C LEU A 238 -4.07 28.21 -13.80
N SER A 239 -2.97 27.73 -13.23
CA SER A 239 -1.77 28.53 -12.98
C SER A 239 -0.51 27.70 -13.26
N GLN A 240 0.64 28.37 -13.27
CA GLN A 240 1.93 27.72 -13.47
C GLN A 240 2.86 28.02 -12.31
N ILE A 241 3.58 26.99 -11.87
CA ILE A 241 4.65 27.10 -10.87
C ILE A 241 5.95 26.74 -11.57
N SER A 242 6.93 27.65 -11.52
CA SER A 242 8.29 27.41 -12.00
C SER A 242 9.18 26.99 -10.85
N CYS A 243 10.04 25.99 -11.07
CA CYS A 243 10.97 25.48 -10.07
C CYS A 243 12.25 24.96 -10.73
N ASP A 244 13.33 24.87 -9.95
CA ASP A 244 14.59 24.30 -10.40
C ASP A 244 14.51 22.78 -10.54
N TYR A 245 13.86 22.12 -9.58
CA TYR A 245 13.64 20.68 -9.52
C TYR A 245 12.20 20.36 -9.15
N LEU A 246 11.68 19.28 -9.74
CA LEU A 246 10.38 18.70 -9.43
C LEU A 246 10.55 17.31 -8.83
N VAL A 247 10.03 17.08 -7.62
CA VAL A 247 9.85 15.72 -7.07
C VAL A 247 8.43 15.28 -7.41
N MET A 248 8.31 14.30 -8.30
CA MET A 248 7.05 13.74 -8.76
C MET A 248 6.70 12.51 -7.91
N THR A 249 5.66 12.60 -7.08
CA THR A 249 5.29 11.51 -6.14
C THR A 249 3.89 10.95 -6.39
N LEU A 250 3.31 11.27 -7.55
CA LEU A 250 2.01 10.77 -7.93
C LEU A 250 2.08 9.25 -8.21
N PRO A 251 1.06 8.47 -7.84
CA PRO A 251 1.01 7.05 -8.19
C PRO A 251 1.00 6.88 -9.72
N ALA A 252 1.62 5.81 -10.23
CA ALA A 252 1.72 5.59 -11.68
C ALA A 252 0.34 5.54 -12.36
N SER A 253 -0.69 5.07 -11.66
CA SER A 253 -2.10 5.10 -12.09
C SER A 253 -2.63 6.51 -12.43
N VAL A 254 -2.08 7.54 -11.79
CA VAL A 254 -2.39 8.96 -12.02
C VAL A 254 -1.36 9.57 -12.97
N LEU A 255 -0.06 9.30 -12.73
CA LEU A 255 1.06 9.87 -13.47
C LEU A 255 0.94 9.66 -15.00
N ARG A 256 0.44 8.50 -15.44
CA ARG A 256 0.22 8.18 -16.87
C ARG A 256 -0.74 9.12 -17.59
N ARG A 257 -1.46 9.97 -16.84
CA ARG A 257 -2.41 10.96 -17.39
C ARG A 257 -1.85 12.36 -17.45
N ILE A 258 -0.67 12.57 -16.85
CA ILE A 258 -0.01 13.88 -16.85
C ILE A 258 0.83 14.01 -18.13
N PRO A 259 0.51 14.95 -19.02
CA PRO A 259 1.35 15.22 -20.19
C PRO A 259 2.68 15.86 -19.77
N PHE A 260 3.77 15.33 -20.33
CA PHE A 260 5.12 15.88 -20.20
C PHE A 260 5.59 16.48 -21.53
N THR A 261 6.25 17.62 -21.48
CA THR A 261 6.83 18.29 -22.64
C THR A 261 8.29 18.68 -22.38
N PRO A 262 9.28 18.07 -23.04
CA PRO A 262 9.16 16.88 -23.92
C PRO A 262 8.61 15.66 -23.19
N SER A 263 8.23 14.64 -23.95
CA SER A 263 7.75 13.36 -23.39
C SER A 263 8.84 12.71 -22.53
N LEU A 264 8.44 11.91 -21.55
CA LEU A 264 9.35 11.06 -20.80
C LEU A 264 10.05 10.06 -21.78
N PRO A 265 11.24 9.53 -21.43
CA PRO A 265 11.86 8.46 -22.16
C PRO A 265 10.89 7.30 -22.42
N ALA A 266 10.96 6.67 -23.59
CA ALA A 266 10.00 5.63 -24.01
C ALA A 266 9.87 4.50 -22.98
N GLN A 267 11.00 4.03 -22.44
CA GLN A 267 11.01 2.97 -21.42
C GLN A 267 10.34 3.41 -20.11
N GLN A 268 10.52 4.68 -19.72
CA GLN A 268 9.87 5.22 -18.51
C GLN A 268 8.37 5.38 -18.72
N HIS A 269 7.96 5.87 -19.88
CA HIS A 269 6.56 5.93 -20.28
C HIS A 269 5.93 4.54 -20.25
N ASP A 270 6.58 3.54 -20.83
CA ASP A 270 6.11 2.15 -20.84
C ASP A 270 6.02 1.57 -19.41
N ALA A 271 7.03 1.80 -18.58
CA ALA A 271 7.02 1.35 -17.19
C ALA A 271 5.80 1.89 -16.42
N VAL A 272 5.56 3.20 -16.53
CA VAL A 272 4.41 3.88 -15.90
C VAL A 272 3.08 3.40 -16.48
N ALA A 273 3.00 3.20 -17.80
CA ALA A 273 1.78 2.77 -18.48
C ALA A 273 1.37 1.33 -18.11
N ARG A 274 2.34 0.42 -17.98
CA ARG A 274 2.11 -1.01 -17.76
C ARG A 274 1.95 -1.39 -16.29
N LEU A 275 2.51 -0.61 -15.35
CA LEU A 275 2.42 -0.93 -13.93
C LEU A 275 0.96 -0.97 -13.47
N LYS A 276 0.54 -2.11 -12.91
CA LYS A 276 -0.82 -2.30 -12.40
C LYS A 276 -0.98 -1.73 -11.00
N TYR A 277 -2.20 -1.33 -10.68
CA TYR A 277 -2.65 -0.97 -9.33
C TYR A 277 -3.81 -1.85 -8.96
N GLY A 278 -3.71 -2.47 -7.78
CA GLY A 278 -4.71 -3.42 -7.33
C GLY A 278 -6.01 -2.74 -6.91
N ARG A 279 -7.14 -3.42 -7.15
CA ARG A 279 -8.43 -3.03 -6.59
C ARG A 279 -8.38 -3.17 -5.08
N ALA A 280 -8.84 -2.18 -4.35
CA ALA A 280 -8.77 -2.15 -2.90
C ALA A 280 -9.99 -1.49 -2.29
N THR A 281 -10.91 -2.30 -1.81
CA THR A 281 -12.06 -1.85 -1.01
C THR A 281 -11.78 -2.15 0.45
N LYS A 282 -11.67 -1.10 1.27
CA LYS A 282 -11.51 -1.23 2.71
C LYS A 282 -12.81 -0.86 3.42
N THR A 283 -13.32 -1.79 4.23
CA THR A 283 -14.55 -1.58 5.00
C THR A 283 -14.25 -1.71 6.49
N LEU A 284 -14.63 -0.70 7.25
CA LEU A 284 -14.48 -0.62 8.70
C LEU A 284 -15.85 -0.82 9.33
N LEU A 285 -16.01 -1.88 10.13
CA LEU A 285 -17.25 -2.22 10.81
C LEU A 285 -17.05 -2.10 12.31
N GLN A 286 -17.68 -1.12 12.96
CA GLN A 286 -17.65 -1.00 14.41
C GLN A 286 -18.82 -1.73 15.04
N PHE A 287 -18.51 -2.57 16.01
CA PHE A 287 -19.47 -3.33 16.79
C PHE A 287 -19.46 -2.87 18.26
N SER A 288 -20.58 -2.99 18.93
CA SER A 288 -20.73 -2.65 20.37
C SER A 288 -19.92 -3.53 21.31
N ARG A 289 -19.47 -4.69 20.81
CA ARG A 289 -18.63 -5.64 21.54
C ARG A 289 -17.65 -6.35 20.61
N ARG A 290 -16.53 -6.82 21.16
CA ARG A 290 -15.45 -7.49 20.41
C ARG A 290 -15.67 -9.03 20.41
N PHE A 291 -16.74 -9.50 19.75
CA PHE A 291 -17.15 -10.91 19.71
C PHE A 291 -16.13 -11.85 19.06
N TRP A 292 -15.22 -11.32 18.26
CA TRP A 292 -14.15 -12.09 17.61
C TRP A 292 -13.02 -12.46 18.57
N ARG A 293 -12.92 -11.81 19.72
CA ARG A 293 -11.91 -12.14 20.72
C ARG A 293 -12.29 -13.42 21.46
N ALA A 294 -11.48 -14.46 21.29
CA ALA A 294 -11.58 -15.70 22.03
C ALA A 294 -10.18 -16.20 22.43
N PRO A 295 -10.05 -16.99 23.50
CA PRO A 295 -8.76 -17.57 23.88
C PRO A 295 -8.12 -18.35 22.72
N GLY A 296 -6.83 -18.11 22.45
CA GLY A 296 -6.08 -18.78 21.38
C GLY A 296 -6.48 -18.42 19.94
N ARG A 297 -7.46 -17.53 19.74
CA ARG A 297 -7.87 -17.12 18.38
C ARG A 297 -6.99 -15.96 17.91
N PRO A 298 -6.45 -16.02 16.67
CA PRO A 298 -5.82 -14.86 16.02
C PRO A 298 -6.81 -13.69 15.91
N LEU A 299 -6.29 -12.48 15.77
CA LEU A 299 -7.09 -11.27 15.57
C LEU A 299 -7.04 -10.75 14.13
N ALA A 300 -6.35 -11.47 13.26
CA ALA A 300 -6.27 -11.20 11.84
C ALA A 300 -6.38 -12.50 11.03
N PHE A 301 -7.02 -12.41 9.87
CA PHE A 301 -7.29 -13.57 9.02
C PHE A 301 -7.16 -13.21 7.55
N GLY A 302 -6.42 -14.04 6.79
CA GLY A 302 -6.59 -14.15 5.34
C GLY A 302 -7.77 -15.07 5.02
N SER A 303 -8.55 -14.76 3.98
CA SER A 303 -9.72 -15.58 3.64
C SER A 303 -10.00 -15.63 2.14
N PRO A 304 -10.63 -16.72 1.64
CA PRO A 304 -11.16 -16.80 0.28
C PRO A 304 -12.52 -16.10 0.14
N LEU A 305 -13.03 -15.49 1.21
CA LEU A 305 -14.35 -14.88 1.25
C LEU A 305 -14.39 -13.56 0.49
N ALA A 306 -15.60 -13.06 0.22
CA ALA A 306 -15.83 -11.85 -0.56
C ALA A 306 -15.13 -10.61 -0.01
N PHE A 307 -14.87 -10.54 1.29
CA PHE A 307 -14.19 -9.40 1.92
C PHE A 307 -12.67 -9.54 2.06
N GLY A 308 -12.05 -10.63 1.52
CA GLY A 308 -10.60 -10.83 1.51
C GLY A 308 -9.99 -11.03 2.89
N ALA A 309 -9.08 -10.16 3.31
CA ALA A 309 -8.48 -10.21 4.64
C ALA A 309 -9.31 -9.39 5.65
N LEU A 310 -9.24 -9.80 6.91
CA LEU A 310 -9.86 -9.05 8.01
C LEU A 310 -8.99 -9.09 9.26
N TRP A 311 -9.06 -8.04 10.06
CA TRP A 311 -8.35 -7.95 11.33
C TRP A 311 -9.02 -6.97 12.30
N GLU A 312 -8.62 -7.02 13.57
CA GLU A 312 -9.04 -6.02 14.53
C GLU A 312 -8.34 -4.68 14.23
N GLY A 313 -9.11 -3.70 13.75
CA GLY A 313 -8.61 -2.41 13.27
C GLY A 313 -8.23 -1.44 14.39
N ASN A 314 -8.59 -1.75 15.64
CA ASN A 314 -8.35 -0.91 16.81
C ASN A 314 -7.99 -1.72 18.07
N GLU A 315 -7.12 -2.74 17.88
CA GLU A 315 -6.69 -3.65 18.96
C GLU A 315 -6.11 -2.89 20.16
N GLU A 316 -5.36 -1.83 19.89
CA GLU A 316 -4.63 -1.00 20.84
C GLU A 316 -5.52 -0.03 21.62
N GLN A 317 -6.78 0.18 21.18
CA GLN A 317 -7.67 1.16 21.77
C GLN A 317 -8.58 0.55 22.82
N ARG A 318 -8.86 1.33 23.85
CA ARG A 318 -9.74 0.94 24.96
C ARG A 318 -11.22 1.00 24.54
N GLY A 319 -12.08 0.40 25.38
CA GLY A 319 -13.52 0.42 25.23
C GLY A 319 -14.12 -0.94 24.95
N ALA A 320 -15.43 -1.03 25.13
CA ALA A 320 -16.21 -2.24 24.85
C ALA A 320 -16.40 -2.45 23.36
N SER A 321 -16.59 -1.36 22.62
CA SER A 321 -16.71 -1.37 21.17
C SER A 321 -15.38 -1.78 20.51
N GLY A 322 -15.47 -2.36 19.33
CA GLY A 322 -14.31 -2.69 18.51
C GLY A 322 -14.59 -2.56 17.04
N ILE A 323 -13.53 -2.34 16.26
CA ILE A 323 -13.62 -2.16 14.81
C ILE A 323 -12.95 -3.36 14.14
N LEU A 324 -13.68 -4.04 13.23
CA LEU A 324 -13.11 -4.96 12.27
C LEU A 324 -12.79 -4.19 10.99
N SER A 325 -11.55 -4.29 10.55
CA SER A 325 -11.09 -3.84 9.24
C SER A 325 -11.14 -5.01 8.26
N LEU A 326 -11.82 -4.82 7.15
CA LEU A 326 -11.89 -5.75 6.04
C LEU A 326 -11.16 -5.13 4.85
N LEU A 327 -10.21 -5.86 4.24
CA LEU A 327 -9.51 -5.44 3.03
C LEU A 327 -9.75 -6.43 1.91
N ALA A 328 -10.56 -6.03 0.98
CA ALA A 328 -10.89 -6.79 -0.21
C ALA A 328 -10.01 -6.31 -1.38
N GLY A 329 -9.19 -7.22 -1.91
CA GLY A 329 -8.35 -7.01 -3.09
C GLY A 329 -8.78 -7.91 -4.24
N GLY A 330 -8.38 -7.60 -5.48
CA GLY A 330 -8.73 -8.37 -6.66
C GLY A 330 -10.23 -8.51 -6.82
N ALA A 331 -10.73 -9.69 -7.18
CA ALA A 331 -12.15 -10.00 -7.34
C ALA A 331 -12.96 -9.84 -6.04
N ALA A 332 -12.31 -9.94 -4.86
CA ALA A 332 -13.01 -9.70 -3.60
C ALA A 332 -13.44 -8.24 -3.44
N SER A 333 -12.75 -7.27 -4.08
CA SER A 333 -13.17 -5.87 -4.06
C SER A 333 -14.55 -5.71 -4.69
N ASP A 334 -14.77 -6.28 -5.88
CA ASP A 334 -16.07 -6.21 -6.57
C ASP A 334 -17.15 -6.95 -5.77
N ALA A 335 -16.84 -8.16 -5.27
CA ALA A 335 -17.77 -8.94 -4.47
C ALA A 335 -18.20 -8.22 -3.17
N THR A 336 -17.27 -7.53 -2.50
CA THR A 336 -17.57 -6.72 -1.32
C THR A 336 -18.48 -5.54 -1.67
N ARG A 337 -18.18 -4.84 -2.77
CA ARG A 337 -18.98 -3.70 -3.27
C ARG A 337 -20.39 -4.15 -3.63
N ASP A 338 -20.53 -5.28 -4.30
CA ASP A 338 -21.83 -5.86 -4.65
C ASP A 338 -22.69 -6.20 -3.42
N ILE A 339 -22.06 -6.79 -2.40
CA ILE A 339 -22.76 -7.08 -1.12
C ILE A 339 -23.25 -5.77 -0.50
N VAL A 340 -22.39 -4.76 -0.44
CA VAL A 340 -22.75 -3.48 0.19
C VAL A 340 -23.80 -2.73 -0.64
N ALA A 341 -23.71 -2.78 -1.96
CA ALA A 341 -24.72 -2.14 -2.83
C ALA A 341 -26.12 -2.78 -2.69
N LYS A 342 -26.20 -4.10 -2.52
CA LYS A 342 -27.46 -4.84 -2.40
C LYS A 342 -28.05 -4.80 -1.00
N GLU A 343 -27.23 -4.82 0.03
CA GLU A 343 -27.66 -5.15 1.40
C GLU A 343 -27.04 -4.21 2.46
N GLY A 344 -26.25 -3.23 2.03
CA GLY A 344 -25.51 -2.37 2.94
C GLY A 344 -24.51 -3.17 3.78
N ALA A 345 -24.04 -2.57 4.87
CA ALA A 345 -23.14 -3.23 5.81
C ALA A 345 -23.74 -4.50 6.45
N ALA A 346 -25.06 -4.64 6.47
CA ALA A 346 -25.74 -5.82 7.02
C ALA A 346 -25.39 -7.10 6.26
N GLY A 347 -25.15 -7.02 4.94
CA GLY A 347 -24.67 -8.14 4.14
C GLY A 347 -23.30 -8.64 4.59
N LEU A 348 -22.35 -7.72 4.88
CA LEU A 348 -21.04 -8.06 5.40
C LEU A 348 -21.11 -8.64 6.81
N VAL A 349 -22.00 -8.08 7.66
CA VAL A 349 -22.22 -8.66 9.01
C VAL A 349 -22.70 -10.10 8.91
N ARG A 350 -23.62 -10.40 7.97
CA ARG A 350 -24.05 -11.79 7.73
C ARG A 350 -22.90 -12.67 7.23
N ALA A 351 -22.06 -12.18 6.34
CA ALA A 351 -20.89 -12.89 5.86
C ALA A 351 -19.84 -13.17 6.97
N LEU A 352 -19.96 -12.52 8.13
CA LEU A 352 -19.12 -12.70 9.31
C LEU A 352 -19.80 -13.56 10.41
N ASP A 353 -20.97 -14.17 10.15
CA ASP A 353 -21.74 -14.93 11.16
C ASP A 353 -20.94 -16.11 11.77
N TRP A 354 -20.06 -16.70 10.97
CA TRP A 354 -19.14 -17.77 11.40
C TRP A 354 -18.18 -17.32 12.51
N LEU A 355 -17.90 -16.02 12.59
CA LEU A 355 -17.07 -15.41 13.63
C LEU A 355 -17.88 -15.05 14.88
N GLY A 356 -19.21 -15.04 14.78
CA GLY A 356 -20.13 -14.73 15.87
C GLY A 356 -20.74 -13.32 15.79
N SER A 357 -20.68 -12.68 14.62
CA SER A 357 -21.31 -11.36 14.38
C SER A 357 -22.83 -11.44 14.49
N LYS A 358 -23.44 -10.37 14.96
CA LYS A 358 -24.90 -10.15 14.94
C LYS A 358 -25.19 -8.75 14.38
N ARG A 359 -26.25 -8.61 13.60
CA ARG A 359 -26.64 -7.31 13.05
C ARG A 359 -26.90 -6.27 14.15
N ALA A 360 -27.47 -6.69 15.27
CA ALA A 360 -27.76 -5.83 16.41
C ALA A 360 -26.50 -5.24 17.07
N ASP A 361 -25.34 -5.88 16.90
CA ASP A 361 -24.07 -5.40 17.46
C ASP A 361 -23.40 -4.33 16.59
N LEU A 362 -23.78 -4.17 15.30
CA LEU A 362 -23.22 -3.17 14.39
C LEU A 362 -23.68 -1.77 14.79
N VAL A 363 -22.74 -0.89 15.10
CA VAL A 363 -23.05 0.48 15.57
C VAL A 363 -22.61 1.58 14.59
N ALA A 364 -21.60 1.31 13.79
CA ALA A 364 -21.13 2.24 12.75
C ALA A 364 -20.35 1.49 11.67
N TRP A 365 -20.25 2.07 10.50
CA TRP A 365 -19.40 1.55 9.43
C TRP A 365 -18.94 2.64 8.47
N ARG A 366 -17.82 2.38 7.80
CA ARG A 366 -17.25 3.21 6.73
C ARG A 366 -16.67 2.31 5.66
N GLN A 367 -16.75 2.73 4.40
CA GLN A 367 -16.12 2.06 3.27
C GLN A 367 -15.33 3.07 2.45
N VAL A 368 -14.14 2.70 2.05
CA VAL A 368 -13.30 3.44 1.11
C VAL A 368 -12.95 2.52 -0.05
N VAL A 369 -13.24 2.97 -1.25
CA VAL A 369 -12.97 2.27 -2.51
C VAL A 369 -11.85 3.03 -3.21
N TRP A 370 -10.63 2.50 -3.10
CA TRP A 370 -9.44 3.21 -3.58
C TRP A 370 -9.31 3.28 -5.09
N GLU A 371 -9.91 2.34 -5.82
CA GLU A 371 -9.99 2.37 -7.28
C GLU A 371 -10.88 3.50 -7.82
N ASP A 372 -11.89 3.92 -7.06
CA ASP A 372 -12.79 5.03 -7.41
C ASP A 372 -12.22 6.40 -7.01
N ASP A 373 -11.18 6.44 -6.16
CA ASP A 373 -10.49 7.68 -5.79
C ASP A 373 -9.71 8.23 -7.00
N PRO A 374 -10.03 9.43 -7.52
CA PRO A 374 -9.44 9.97 -8.74
C PRO A 374 -7.93 10.21 -8.65
N PHE A 375 -7.41 10.38 -7.42
CA PHE A 375 -6.01 10.70 -7.14
C PHE A 375 -5.19 9.48 -6.63
N ALA A 376 -5.81 8.29 -6.58
CA ALA A 376 -5.13 7.03 -6.30
C ALA A 376 -5.35 6.02 -7.42
N ARG A 377 -6.61 5.80 -7.84
CA ARG A 377 -7.03 4.88 -8.89
C ARG A 377 -6.54 3.45 -8.64
N GLY A 378 -6.65 3.04 -7.39
CA GLY A 378 -6.22 1.75 -6.87
C GLY A 378 -5.53 1.85 -5.51
N GLY A 379 -5.32 0.73 -4.87
CA GLY A 379 -4.66 0.66 -3.57
C GLY A 379 -3.16 0.92 -3.67
N TYR A 380 -2.42 -0.04 -4.18
CA TYR A 380 -0.97 0.05 -4.42
C TYR A 380 -0.56 -0.77 -5.64
N ALA A 381 0.68 -0.55 -6.08
CA ALA A 381 1.21 -1.17 -7.27
C ALA A 381 1.44 -2.69 -7.08
N PHE A 382 1.17 -3.46 -8.11
CA PHE A 382 1.57 -4.86 -8.21
C PHE A 382 2.07 -5.17 -9.63
N PHE A 383 2.82 -6.26 -9.77
CA PHE A 383 3.30 -6.74 -11.05
C PHE A 383 2.46 -7.91 -11.53
N ASP A 384 1.94 -7.79 -12.74
CA ASP A 384 1.31 -8.89 -13.46
C ASP A 384 2.35 -9.64 -14.34
N PRO A 385 2.03 -10.84 -14.86
CA PRO A 385 2.95 -11.60 -15.72
C PRO A 385 3.31 -10.91 -17.02
N GLY A 386 2.57 -9.87 -17.42
CA GLY A 386 2.83 -9.07 -18.61
C GLY A 386 3.81 -7.92 -18.39
N PHE A 387 4.21 -7.64 -17.14
CA PHE A 387 5.16 -6.58 -16.85
C PHE A 387 6.59 -7.01 -17.21
N ASP A 388 7.25 -6.26 -18.10
CA ASP A 388 8.66 -6.48 -18.40
C ASP A 388 9.54 -6.02 -17.24
N THR A 389 10.27 -6.95 -16.64
CA THR A 389 11.13 -6.68 -15.48
C THR A 389 12.26 -5.70 -15.78
N ALA A 390 12.71 -5.59 -17.04
CA ALA A 390 13.70 -4.60 -17.48
C ALA A 390 13.18 -3.15 -17.34
N LEU A 391 11.87 -2.96 -17.28
CA LEU A 391 11.27 -1.65 -17.06
C LEU A 391 11.25 -1.21 -15.58
N ARG A 392 11.50 -2.12 -14.65
CA ARG A 392 11.43 -1.84 -13.20
C ARG A 392 12.30 -0.64 -12.77
N PRO A 393 13.59 -0.54 -13.18
CA PRO A 393 14.44 0.58 -12.80
C PRO A 393 13.94 1.93 -13.35
N TRP A 394 13.21 1.91 -14.47
CA TRP A 394 12.69 3.12 -15.09
C TRP A 394 11.60 3.83 -14.30
N LEU A 395 10.94 3.14 -13.36
CA LEU A 395 9.93 3.76 -12.48
C LEU A 395 10.53 4.83 -11.56
N ALA A 396 11.81 4.66 -11.18
CA ALA A 396 12.51 5.56 -10.27
C ALA A 396 13.49 6.50 -10.98
N ARG A 397 13.82 6.24 -12.25
CA ARG A 397 14.90 6.95 -12.96
C ARG A 397 14.58 8.43 -13.12
N PRO A 398 15.48 9.35 -12.72
CA PRO A 398 15.30 10.77 -12.97
C PRO A 398 15.22 11.11 -14.47
N CYS A 399 14.47 12.13 -14.82
CA CYS A 399 14.38 12.70 -16.15
C CYS A 399 14.68 14.19 -16.10
N ASN A 400 15.86 14.61 -16.54
CA ASN A 400 16.36 15.97 -16.40
C ASN A 400 16.31 16.43 -14.94
N ARG A 401 15.50 17.45 -14.62
CA ARG A 401 15.31 18.01 -13.29
C ARG A 401 14.03 17.49 -12.59
N ILE A 402 13.53 16.35 -13.06
CA ILE A 402 12.38 15.65 -12.47
C ILE A 402 12.88 14.38 -11.83
N VAL A 403 12.63 14.22 -10.53
CA VAL A 403 12.95 13.04 -9.74
C VAL A 403 11.65 12.36 -9.34
N PHE A 404 11.61 11.03 -9.41
CA PHE A 404 10.40 10.26 -9.15
C PHE A 404 10.50 9.52 -7.82
N ALA A 405 9.44 9.61 -7.01
CA ALA A 405 9.28 8.89 -5.75
C ALA A 405 7.85 8.35 -5.61
N GLY A 406 7.62 7.58 -4.59
CA GLY A 406 6.37 6.86 -4.33
C GLY A 406 6.66 5.38 -4.07
N GLU A 407 5.74 4.67 -3.41
CA GLU A 407 5.93 3.27 -3.05
C GLU A 407 6.29 2.39 -4.26
N HIS A 408 5.75 2.71 -5.43
CA HIS A 408 5.97 1.99 -6.69
C HIS A 408 7.39 2.15 -7.25
N THR A 409 8.17 3.11 -6.77
CA THR A 409 9.57 3.33 -7.15
C THR A 409 10.56 2.65 -6.19
N SER A 410 10.11 2.17 -5.04
CA SER A 410 10.92 1.37 -4.14
C SER A 410 11.07 -0.06 -4.66
N ILE A 411 12.26 -0.62 -4.63
CA ILE A 411 12.50 -2.01 -5.05
C ILE A 411 12.10 -2.97 -3.94
N LYS A 412 12.56 -2.72 -2.72
CA LYS A 412 12.34 -3.62 -1.58
C LYS A 412 10.94 -3.47 -0.97
N TRP A 413 10.41 -2.27 -0.93
CA TRP A 413 9.22 -1.92 -0.16
C TRP A 413 8.06 -1.42 -1.03
N GLN A 414 7.93 -1.98 -2.25
CA GLN A 414 6.79 -1.66 -3.09
C GLN A 414 5.47 -2.04 -2.41
N GLY A 415 4.48 -1.14 -2.49
CA GLY A 415 3.18 -1.32 -1.85
C GLY A 415 3.12 -0.92 -0.37
N TYR A 416 4.27 -0.62 0.24
CA TYR A 416 4.37 -0.29 1.66
C TYR A 416 4.54 1.21 1.92
N MET A 417 4.10 1.65 3.10
CA MET A 417 4.36 3.01 3.59
C MET A 417 5.87 3.27 3.72
N ASN A 418 6.65 2.24 4.12
CA ASN A 418 8.09 2.33 4.18
C ASN A 418 8.74 2.67 2.85
N GLY A 419 8.27 2.04 1.75
CA GLY A 419 8.75 2.34 0.40
C GLY A 419 8.43 3.77 -0.05
N ALA A 420 7.31 4.31 0.41
CA ALA A 420 7.02 5.72 0.16
C ALA A 420 8.02 6.63 0.88
N VAL A 421 8.32 6.39 2.17
CA VAL A 421 9.32 7.16 2.94
C VAL A 421 10.70 7.02 2.32
N GLU A 422 11.18 5.79 2.11
CA GLU A 422 12.47 5.48 1.49
C GLU A 422 12.67 6.21 0.15
N SER A 423 11.68 6.09 -0.73
CA SER A 423 11.76 6.71 -2.06
C SER A 423 11.76 8.24 -2.01
N GLY A 424 11.07 8.83 -1.03
CA GLY A 424 11.10 10.26 -0.80
C GLY A 424 12.50 10.75 -0.38
N ARG A 425 13.12 10.07 0.60
CA ARG A 425 14.48 10.34 1.06
C ARG A 425 15.51 10.17 -0.07
N ARG A 426 15.39 9.09 -0.86
CA ARG A 426 16.22 8.85 -2.03
C ARG A 426 16.10 10.02 -3.02
N ALA A 427 14.89 10.47 -3.33
CA ALA A 427 14.66 11.57 -4.27
C ALA A 427 15.30 12.89 -3.79
N ALA A 428 15.24 13.18 -2.49
CA ALA A 428 15.94 14.33 -1.90
C ALA A 428 17.46 14.21 -2.08
N ALA A 429 18.03 13.05 -1.76
CA ALA A 429 19.46 12.78 -1.91
C ALA A 429 19.95 12.90 -3.37
N GLU A 430 19.16 12.40 -4.34
CA GLU A 430 19.48 12.52 -5.78
C GLU A 430 19.56 13.97 -6.24
N ILE A 431 18.67 14.83 -5.73
CA ILE A 431 18.69 16.27 -6.04
C ILE A 431 19.96 16.93 -5.47
N CYS A 432 20.30 16.63 -4.21
CA CYS A 432 21.48 17.22 -3.56
C CYS A 432 22.77 16.82 -4.27
N ALA A 433 22.93 15.52 -4.59
CA ALA A 433 24.11 15.05 -5.32
C ALA A 433 24.28 15.74 -6.69
N THR A 434 23.17 16.11 -7.34
CA THR A 434 23.20 16.82 -8.64
C THR A 434 23.51 18.31 -8.45
N HIS A 435 23.22 18.88 -7.30
CA HIS A 435 23.47 20.29 -6.98
C HIS A 435 24.93 20.53 -6.60
N ASP A 436 25.54 19.63 -5.82
CA ASP A 436 26.93 19.69 -5.36
C ASP A 436 27.94 19.46 -6.51
N SER A 437 27.48 18.85 -7.61
CA SER A 437 28.31 18.57 -8.79
C SER A 437 28.42 19.76 -9.77
N ARG A 438 27.86 20.91 -9.44
CA ARG A 438 27.87 22.14 -10.25
C ARG A 438 28.57 23.29 -9.56
#